data_908e40db599ce0713e48e459901bdd5f
#
_entry.id   908e40db599ce0713e48e459901bdd5f
#
_cell.length_a   1.000
_cell.length_b   1.000
_cell.length_c   1.000
_cell.angle_alpha   90.00
_cell.angle_beta   90.00
_cell.angle_gamma   90.00
#
_symmetry.space_group_name_H-M   'P 1'
#
loop_
_entity.id
_entity.type
_entity.pdbx_description
1 polymer ?
#
loop_
_entity_poly.entity_id
_entity_poly.type
_entity_poly.pdbx_seq_one_letter_code
_entity_poly.pdbx_strand_id
1 'polypeptide(L)'
;MEREKSCGAVLYLMKEGKRYYLIEKMQLGHYSLVKGHVEGNETEEETALREIKEETNLDAILDTSFRHVITYSPRVGVIKDVVFFVGKIIGGDVKEQIEEVNQILFLELNEALDILTYESDKEILKLASRHIK
;
A
#
# COMPACT_ATOMS: atom_id res chain seq x y z
N MET A 1 -16.79 9.52 18.97
CA MET A 1 -15.50 9.46 18.27
C MET A 1 -15.72 9.01 16.82
N GLU A 2 -15.19 9.75 15.89
CA GLU A 2 -15.32 9.44 14.48
C GLU A 2 -14.36 8.32 14.08
N ARG A 3 -14.79 7.45 13.16
CA ARG A 3 -13.98 6.34 12.66
C ARG A 3 -13.84 6.42 11.15
N GLU A 4 -12.60 6.35 10.68
CA GLU A 4 -12.26 6.35 9.24
C GLU A 4 -11.67 5.00 8.87
N LYS A 5 -11.73 4.68 7.58
CA LYS A 5 -11.17 3.44 7.05
C LYS A 5 -10.49 3.68 5.71
N SER A 6 -9.29 3.16 5.59
CA SER A 6 -8.55 3.10 4.33
C SER A 6 -8.20 1.64 4.03
N CYS A 7 -8.00 1.33 2.76
CA CYS A 7 -7.57 0.01 2.33
C CYS A 7 -6.48 0.13 1.28
N GLY A 8 -5.56 -0.80 1.30
CA GLY A 8 -4.46 -0.82 0.36
C GLY A 8 -3.80 -2.18 0.30
N ALA A 9 -2.59 -2.21 -0.24
CA ALA A 9 -1.86 -3.46 -0.40
C ALA A 9 -0.36 -3.25 -0.37
N VAL A 10 0.34 -4.29 0.07
CA VAL A 10 1.76 -4.43 -0.18
C VAL A 10 1.89 -5.00 -1.59
N LEU A 11 2.35 -4.17 -2.51
CA LEU A 11 2.49 -4.55 -3.92
C LEU A 11 3.89 -5.07 -4.20
N TYR A 12 3.96 -6.14 -4.98
CA TYR A 12 5.23 -6.69 -5.38
C TYR A 12 5.22 -7.20 -6.82
N LEU A 13 6.41 -7.32 -7.39
CA LEU A 13 6.62 -7.99 -8.67
C LEU A 13 7.91 -8.81 -8.59
N MET A 14 8.01 -9.79 -9.48
CA MET A 14 9.23 -10.59 -9.63
C MET A 14 9.93 -10.16 -10.92
N LYS A 15 11.22 -9.93 -10.84
CA LYS A 15 12.04 -9.60 -11.99
C LYS A 15 13.40 -10.31 -11.88
N GLU A 16 13.72 -11.12 -12.85
CA GLU A 16 15.00 -11.84 -12.89
C GLU A 16 15.28 -12.64 -11.60
N GLY A 17 14.22 -13.29 -11.08
CA GLY A 17 14.32 -14.10 -9.88
C GLY A 17 14.33 -13.33 -8.57
N LYS A 18 14.22 -12.01 -8.61
CA LYS A 18 14.20 -11.15 -7.42
C LYS A 18 12.82 -10.54 -7.20
N ARG A 19 12.47 -10.31 -5.95
CA ARG A 19 11.22 -9.67 -5.56
C ARG A 19 11.45 -8.21 -5.25
N TYR A 20 10.63 -7.35 -5.87
CA TYR A 20 10.65 -5.91 -5.66
C TYR A 20 9.30 -5.47 -5.09
N TYR A 21 9.35 -4.58 -4.12
CA TYR A 21 8.16 -4.00 -3.50
C TYR A 21 7.97 -2.57 -3.97
N LEU A 22 6.71 -2.19 -4.19
CA LEU A 22 6.38 -0.84 -4.61
C LEU A 22 6.24 0.05 -3.38
N ILE A 23 7.02 1.13 -3.35
CA ILE A 23 6.95 2.15 -2.30
C ILE A 23 6.64 3.48 -2.96
N GLU A 24 5.73 4.25 -2.38
CA GLU A 24 5.39 5.58 -2.86
C GLU A 24 6.11 6.66 -2.06
N LYS A 25 6.75 7.59 -2.75
CA LYS A 25 7.16 8.84 -2.14
C LYS A 25 6.01 9.82 -2.32
N MET A 26 5.40 10.25 -1.23
CA MET A 26 4.26 11.16 -1.25
C MET A 26 4.72 12.60 -1.47
N GLN A 27 3.82 13.44 -1.96
CA GLN A 27 4.15 14.86 -2.20
C GLN A 27 4.62 15.58 -0.93
N LEU A 28 4.11 15.15 0.24
CA LEU A 28 4.53 15.71 1.52
C LEU A 28 5.92 15.21 1.99
N GLY A 29 6.53 14.29 1.27
CA GLY A 29 7.90 13.84 1.50
C GLY A 29 8.05 12.51 2.22
N HIS A 30 6.98 11.93 2.77
CA HIS A 30 7.07 10.62 3.43
C HIS A 30 6.97 9.47 2.41
N TYR A 31 7.50 8.31 2.80
CA TYR A 31 7.47 7.08 1.99
C TYR A 31 6.49 6.11 2.61
N SER A 32 5.59 5.56 1.80
CA SER A 32 4.50 4.73 2.32
C SER A 32 4.11 3.61 1.36
N LEU A 33 3.29 2.69 1.89
CA LEU A 33 2.60 1.67 1.09
C LEU A 33 1.36 2.29 0.44
N VAL A 34 0.88 1.67 -0.63
CA VAL A 34 -0.32 2.15 -1.36
C VAL A 34 -1.57 1.92 -0.53
N LYS A 35 -2.34 2.97 -0.29
CA LYS A 35 -3.63 2.90 0.40
C LYS A 35 -4.44 4.17 0.16
N GLY A 36 -5.74 4.08 0.38
CA GLY A 36 -6.60 5.25 0.34
C GLY A 36 -7.96 4.98 0.98
N HIS A 37 -8.75 6.03 1.13
CA HIS A 37 -10.02 5.97 1.84
C HIS A 37 -11.09 5.18 1.09
N VAL A 38 -11.89 4.44 1.85
CA VAL A 38 -13.11 3.79 1.33
C VAL A 38 -14.08 4.88 0.87
N GLU A 39 -14.62 4.71 -0.32
CA GLU A 39 -15.63 5.62 -0.89
C GLU A 39 -16.98 4.91 -1.01
N GLY A 40 -18.04 5.57 -0.55
CA GLY A 40 -19.39 5.05 -0.65
C GLY A 40 -19.52 3.66 -0.04
N ASN A 41 -20.05 2.73 -0.81
CA ASN A 41 -20.30 1.36 -0.38
C ASN A 41 -19.24 0.37 -0.89
N GLU A 42 -18.04 0.85 -1.20
CA GLU A 42 -16.97 -0.03 -1.63
C GLU A 42 -16.64 -1.09 -0.59
N THR A 43 -16.33 -2.30 -1.06
CA THR A 43 -15.69 -3.31 -0.21
C THR A 43 -14.23 -2.92 -0.01
N GLU A 44 -13.58 -3.56 0.97
CA GLU A 44 -12.15 -3.35 1.21
C GLU A 44 -11.31 -3.65 -0.03
N GLU A 45 -11.63 -4.73 -0.72
CA GLU A 45 -10.93 -5.14 -1.95
C GLU A 45 -11.14 -4.13 -3.07
N GLU A 46 -12.37 -3.65 -3.26
CA GLU A 46 -12.67 -2.63 -4.26
C GLU A 46 -11.90 -1.34 -4.01
N THR A 47 -11.84 -0.92 -2.75
CA THR A 47 -11.07 0.27 -2.37
C THR A 47 -9.59 0.10 -2.68
N ALA A 48 -9.01 -1.04 -2.26
CA ALA A 48 -7.59 -1.30 -2.49
C ALA A 48 -7.26 -1.28 -3.99
N LEU A 49 -8.05 -1.97 -4.81
CA LEU A 49 -7.82 -2.03 -6.26
C LEU A 49 -7.99 -0.65 -6.92
N ARG A 50 -9.00 0.11 -6.50
CA ARG A 50 -9.21 1.46 -7.03
C ARG A 50 -8.03 2.37 -6.70
N GLU A 51 -7.57 2.35 -5.44
CA GLU A 51 -6.43 3.18 -5.02
C GLU A 51 -5.14 2.80 -5.73
N ILE A 52 -4.90 1.50 -5.92
CA ILE A 52 -3.74 1.03 -6.70
C ILE A 52 -3.81 1.62 -8.12
N LYS A 53 -4.97 1.55 -8.76
CA LYS A 53 -5.12 2.06 -10.12
C LYS A 53 -4.96 3.57 -10.18
N GLU A 54 -5.57 4.29 -9.26
CA GLU A 54 -5.48 5.76 -9.22
C GLU A 54 -4.06 6.25 -8.95
N GLU A 55 -3.37 5.66 -7.98
CA GLU A 55 -2.07 6.15 -7.54
C GLU A 55 -0.92 5.67 -8.42
N THR A 56 -1.02 4.50 -9.03
CA THR A 56 0.10 3.87 -9.75
C THR A 56 -0.16 3.55 -11.22
N ASN A 57 -1.43 3.50 -11.62
CA ASN A 57 -1.87 3.02 -12.93
C ASN A 57 -1.56 1.54 -13.20
N LEU A 58 -1.20 0.78 -12.18
CA LEU A 58 -0.88 -0.63 -12.33
C LEU A 58 -2.09 -1.54 -12.10
N ASP A 59 -2.02 -2.74 -12.69
CA ASP A 59 -2.98 -3.81 -12.46
C ASP A 59 -2.36 -4.83 -11.51
N ALA A 60 -3.15 -5.29 -10.54
CA ALA A 60 -2.67 -6.22 -9.52
C ALA A 60 -3.75 -7.25 -9.21
N ILE A 61 -3.31 -8.42 -8.78
CA ILE A 61 -4.18 -9.44 -8.21
C ILE A 61 -3.96 -9.44 -6.71
N LEU A 62 -5.05 -9.26 -5.94
CA LEU A 62 -4.98 -9.27 -4.48
C LEU A 62 -5.01 -10.69 -3.95
N ASP A 63 -4.17 -10.93 -2.96
CA ASP A 63 -4.22 -12.12 -2.13
C ASP A 63 -4.84 -11.72 -0.79
N THR A 64 -6.11 -12.03 -0.62
CA THR A 64 -6.89 -11.65 0.56
C THR A 64 -6.72 -12.61 1.73
N SER A 65 -5.97 -13.69 1.54
CA SER A 65 -5.57 -14.56 2.66
C SER A 65 -4.60 -13.83 3.60
N PHE A 66 -3.94 -12.78 3.10
CA PHE A 66 -3.21 -11.82 3.92
C PHE A 66 -4.12 -10.59 4.11
N ARG A 67 -4.55 -10.36 5.34
CA ARG A 67 -5.33 -9.19 5.70
C ARG A 67 -4.89 -8.72 7.09
N HIS A 68 -4.22 -7.59 7.14
CA HIS A 68 -3.76 -6.99 8.41
C HIS A 68 -4.27 -5.58 8.54
N VAL A 69 -4.63 -5.21 9.75
CA VAL A 69 -5.20 -3.90 10.06
C VAL A 69 -4.27 -3.15 11.01
N ILE A 70 -3.97 -1.90 10.64
CA ILE A 70 -3.29 -0.95 11.51
C ILE A 70 -4.36 0.03 11.99
N THR A 71 -4.38 0.31 13.30
CA THR A 71 -5.33 1.27 13.88
C THR A 71 -4.53 2.38 14.57
N TYR A 72 -4.85 3.61 14.25
CA TYR A 72 -4.21 4.77 14.87
C TYR A 72 -5.16 5.98 14.85
N SER A 73 -4.77 7.04 15.57
CA SER A 73 -5.52 8.29 15.57
C SER A 73 -4.76 9.32 14.72
N PRO A 74 -5.28 9.67 13.53
CA PRO A 74 -4.62 10.68 12.68
C PRO A 74 -4.78 12.10 13.23
N ARG A 75 -5.79 12.32 14.06
CA ARG A 75 -6.06 13.59 14.73
C ARG A 75 -7.00 13.37 15.91
N VAL A 76 -7.11 14.36 16.78
CA VAL A 76 -7.98 14.28 17.97
C VAL A 76 -9.42 13.95 17.57
N GLY A 77 -10.03 13.00 18.27
CA GLY A 77 -11.42 12.61 18.06
C GLY A 77 -11.66 11.64 16.90
N VAL A 78 -10.61 11.19 16.22
CA VAL A 78 -10.73 10.28 15.07
C VAL A 78 -9.88 9.04 15.30
N ILE A 79 -10.45 7.87 15.00
CA ILE A 79 -9.73 6.61 14.92
C ILE A 79 -9.76 6.16 13.48
N LYS A 80 -8.61 5.73 12.96
CA LYS A 80 -8.50 5.25 11.57
C LYS A 80 -7.99 3.83 11.54
N ASP A 81 -8.71 2.98 10.80
CA ASP A 81 -8.26 1.64 10.46
C ASP A 81 -7.70 1.64 9.05
N VAL A 82 -6.55 1.02 8.84
CA VAL A 82 -5.98 0.81 7.52
C VAL A 82 -5.83 -0.68 7.30
N VAL A 83 -6.53 -1.20 6.30
CA VAL A 83 -6.52 -2.62 5.95
C VAL A 83 -5.53 -2.84 4.81
N PHE A 84 -4.58 -3.75 5.01
CA PHE A 84 -3.61 -4.12 3.98
C PHE A 84 -3.80 -5.56 3.54
N PHE A 85 -3.86 -5.73 2.22
CA PHE A 85 -3.73 -7.01 1.54
C PHE A 85 -2.33 -7.14 0.93
N VAL A 86 -2.05 -8.26 0.30
CA VAL A 86 -0.88 -8.42 -0.59
C VAL A 86 -1.39 -8.35 -2.02
N GLY A 87 -0.68 -7.67 -2.90
CA GLY A 87 -1.03 -7.57 -4.31
C GLY A 87 0.15 -7.90 -5.21
N LYS A 88 -0.05 -8.83 -6.15
CA LYS A 88 0.94 -9.13 -7.17
C LYS A 88 0.68 -8.26 -8.39
N ILE A 89 1.66 -7.47 -8.79
CA ILE A 89 1.57 -6.63 -9.98
C ILE A 89 1.63 -7.53 -11.21
N ILE A 90 0.64 -7.40 -12.10
CA ILE A 90 0.53 -8.25 -13.30
C ILE A 90 0.60 -7.48 -14.60
N GLY A 91 0.55 -6.14 -14.56
CA GLY A 91 0.60 -5.34 -15.76
C GLY A 91 0.38 -3.86 -15.50
N GLY A 92 0.24 -3.13 -16.59
CA GLY A 92 0.07 -1.68 -16.57
C GLY A 92 1.40 -0.95 -16.64
N ASP A 93 1.31 0.33 -16.96
CA ASP A 93 2.47 1.23 -17.01
C ASP A 93 2.41 2.20 -15.85
N VAL A 94 3.50 2.33 -15.11
CA VAL A 94 3.55 3.24 -13.95
C VAL A 94 3.22 4.66 -14.39
N LYS A 95 2.26 5.24 -13.67
CA LYS A 95 1.91 6.64 -13.85
C LYS A 95 1.48 7.20 -12.48
N GLU A 96 2.30 8.08 -11.92
CA GLU A 96 2.05 8.68 -10.61
C GLU A 96 0.84 9.62 -10.65
N GLN A 97 0.04 9.58 -9.59
CA GLN A 97 -1.00 10.57 -9.35
C GLN A 97 -0.33 11.80 -8.73
N ILE A 98 0.01 12.78 -9.54
CA ILE A 98 0.88 13.91 -9.17
C ILE A 98 0.38 14.68 -7.95
N GLU A 99 -0.93 14.78 -7.73
CA GLU A 99 -1.50 15.49 -6.59
C GLU A 99 -1.11 14.90 -5.24
N GLU A 100 -0.88 13.59 -5.17
CA GLU A 100 -0.57 12.88 -3.95
C GLU A 100 0.79 12.19 -3.96
N VAL A 101 1.16 11.60 -5.10
CA VAL A 101 2.36 10.77 -5.23
C VAL A 101 3.41 11.49 -6.06
N ASN A 102 4.58 11.71 -5.45
CA ASN A 102 5.72 12.33 -6.12
C ASN A 102 6.47 11.31 -6.99
N GLN A 103 6.72 10.11 -6.46
CA GLN A 103 7.54 9.11 -7.13
C GLN A 103 7.14 7.70 -6.70
N ILE A 104 7.24 6.75 -7.61
CA ILE A 104 7.05 5.32 -7.33
C ILE A 104 8.40 4.63 -7.44
N LEU A 105 8.74 3.86 -6.40
CA LEU A 105 9.99 3.12 -6.30
C LEU A 105 9.71 1.63 -6.24
N PHE A 106 10.57 0.83 -6.89
CA PHE A 106 10.56 -0.63 -6.79
C PHE A 106 11.85 -1.05 -6.10
N LEU A 107 11.73 -1.55 -4.88
CA LEU A 107 12.88 -1.82 -4.02
C LEU A 107 12.84 -3.25 -3.48
N GLU A 108 14.02 -3.83 -3.29
CA GLU A 108 14.13 -5.09 -2.58
C GLU A 108 13.78 -4.87 -1.10
N LEU A 109 13.51 -5.95 -0.36
CA LEU A 109 12.96 -5.86 1.00
C LEU A 109 13.75 -4.94 1.93
N ASN A 110 15.07 -5.12 2.00
CA ASN A 110 15.89 -4.35 2.94
C ASN A 110 15.88 -2.86 2.62
N GLU A 111 15.95 -2.52 1.34
CA GLU A 111 15.90 -1.12 0.91
C GLU A 111 14.52 -0.51 1.21
N ALA A 112 13.46 -1.26 0.95
CA ALA A 112 12.10 -0.81 1.23
C ALA A 112 11.88 -0.57 2.73
N LEU A 113 12.37 -1.48 3.58
CA LEU A 113 12.29 -1.32 5.04
C LEU A 113 13.07 -0.11 5.52
N ASP A 114 14.23 0.16 4.91
CA ASP A 114 15.06 1.32 5.31
C ASP A 114 14.39 2.64 4.95
N ILE A 115 13.69 2.71 3.81
CA ILE A 115 13.15 3.97 3.33
C ILE A 115 11.76 4.31 3.87
N LEU A 116 10.93 3.32 4.21
CA LEU A 116 9.60 3.56 4.74
C LEU A 116 9.63 4.47 5.96
N THR A 117 8.77 5.46 5.99
CA THR A 117 8.77 6.49 7.03
C THR A 117 8.23 5.96 8.36
N TYR A 118 7.16 5.15 8.32
CA TYR A 118 6.45 4.74 9.54
C TYR A 118 6.75 3.31 9.93
N GLU A 119 6.97 3.09 11.24
CA GLU A 119 7.23 1.75 11.77
C GLU A 119 6.07 0.77 11.51
N SER A 120 4.83 1.27 11.53
CA SER A 120 3.67 0.43 11.24
C SER A 120 3.70 -0.12 9.81
N ASP A 121 4.13 0.69 8.84
CA ASP A 121 4.27 0.23 7.45
C ASP A 121 5.40 -0.79 7.32
N LYS A 122 6.50 -0.60 8.05
CA LYS A 122 7.61 -1.57 8.06
C LYS A 122 7.16 -2.92 8.60
N GLU A 123 6.36 -2.93 9.66
CA GLU A 123 5.83 -4.17 10.23
C GLU A 123 4.92 -4.89 9.24
N ILE A 124 4.05 -4.17 8.56
CA ILE A 124 3.18 -4.73 7.51
C ILE A 124 4.03 -5.34 6.39
N LEU A 125 5.05 -4.62 5.93
CA LEU A 125 5.94 -5.12 4.87
C LEU A 125 6.66 -6.40 5.29
N LYS A 126 7.16 -6.46 6.52
CA LYS A 126 7.80 -7.68 7.04
C LYS A 126 6.85 -8.86 7.06
N LEU A 127 5.63 -8.66 7.55
CA LEU A 127 4.61 -9.72 7.58
C LEU A 127 4.26 -10.19 6.17
N ALA A 128 4.06 -9.24 5.25
CA ALA A 128 3.76 -9.56 3.86
C ALA A 128 4.89 -10.36 3.22
N SER A 129 6.14 -9.98 3.45
CA SER A 129 7.29 -10.65 2.85
C SER A 129 7.39 -12.12 3.29
N ARG A 130 6.99 -12.43 4.51
CA ARG A 130 6.95 -13.81 5.02
C ARG A 130 5.78 -14.59 4.45
N HIS A 131 4.70 -13.92 4.14
CA HIS A 131 3.50 -14.55 3.58
C HIS A 131 3.68 -14.92 2.11
N ILE A 132 4.35 -14.08 1.34
CA ILE A 132 4.60 -14.31 -0.10
C ILE A 132 5.65 -15.42 -0.27
N LYS A 133 5.33 -16.39 -1.11
CA LYS A 133 6.24 -17.52 -1.35
C LYS A 133 6.89 -17.48 -2.72
#